data_aadcccda33df0a5872afe1d099d1af31
#
_entry.id   aadcccda33df0a5872afe1d099d1af31
#
_cell.length_a   1.000
_cell.length_b   1.000
_cell.length_c   1.000
_cell.angle_alpha   90.00
_cell.angle_beta   90.00
_cell.angle_gamma   90.00
#
_symmetry.space_group_name_H-M   'P 1'
#
loop_
_entity.id
_entity.type
_entity.pdbx_description
1 polymer ?
#
loop_
_entity_poly.entity_id
_entity_poly.type
_entity_poly.pdbx_seq_one_letter_code
_entity_poly.pdbx_strand_id
1 'polypeptide(L)' 'MCRTISFKVSMGMDSAVRVLTTMRRKQFDVKGFSMVSLDDKDTEFKITLEDKKQESFDRAILQMRKLVDVYDVSEAIN' A
#
# COMPACT_ATOMS: atom_id res chain seq x y z
N MET A 1 2.71 -16.98 -1.37
CA MET A 1 2.13 -16.35 -2.55
C MET A 1 2.09 -14.84 -2.36
N CYS A 2 2.61 -14.09 -3.30
CA CYS A 2 2.66 -12.65 -3.18
C CYS A 2 1.47 -11.98 -3.86
N ARG A 3 0.93 -10.94 -3.21
CA ARG A 3 -0.18 -10.15 -3.76
C ARG A 3 0.19 -8.68 -3.67
N THR A 4 -0.29 -7.91 -4.60
CA THR A 4 0.07 -6.49 -4.71
C THR A 4 -1.14 -5.60 -4.47
N ILE A 5 -0.96 -4.59 -3.62
CA ILE A 5 -1.96 -3.56 -3.38
C ILE A 5 -1.54 -2.31 -4.15
N SER A 6 -2.47 -1.74 -4.91
CA SER A 6 -2.28 -0.47 -5.61
C SER A 6 -3.11 0.60 -4.91
N PHE A 7 -2.50 1.76 -4.69
CA PHE A 7 -3.20 2.89 -4.07
C PHE A 7 -2.54 4.20 -4.49
N LYS A 8 -3.25 5.29 -4.25
CA LYS A 8 -2.75 6.62 -4.56
C LYS A 8 -2.64 7.45 -3.28
N VAL A 9 -1.68 8.35 -3.26
CA VAL A 9 -1.47 9.26 -2.13
C VAL A 9 -1.34 10.69 -2.63
N SER A 10 -1.76 11.63 -1.79
CA SER A 10 -1.74 13.06 -2.12
C SER A 10 -0.56 13.81 -1.49
N MET A 11 0.19 13.18 -0.60
CA MET A 11 1.29 13.84 0.13
C MET A 11 2.68 13.27 -0.20
N GLY A 12 2.78 12.48 -1.26
CA GLY A 12 4.07 11.99 -1.73
C GLY A 12 4.84 11.17 -0.70
N MET A 13 6.10 11.56 -0.45
CA MET A 13 7.00 10.77 0.41
C MET A 13 6.52 10.67 1.86
N ASP A 14 5.88 11.71 2.38
CA ASP A 14 5.37 11.65 3.75
C ASP A 14 4.32 10.56 3.90
N SER A 15 3.43 10.45 2.92
CA SER A 15 2.42 9.40 2.90
C SER A 15 3.05 8.01 2.72
N ALA A 16 4.08 7.92 1.88
CA ALA A 16 4.79 6.66 1.65
C ALA A 16 5.42 6.15 2.93
N VAL A 17 6.10 7.01 3.68
CA VAL A 17 6.73 6.64 4.95
C VAL A 17 5.68 6.17 5.93
N ARG A 18 4.55 6.88 6.01
CA ARG A 18 3.47 6.52 6.91
C ARG A 18 2.88 5.14 6.58
N VAL A 19 2.66 4.89 5.30
CA VAL A 19 2.14 3.60 4.84
C VAL A 19 3.10 2.47 5.19
N LEU A 20 4.38 2.63 4.85
CA LEU A 20 5.38 1.60 5.11
C LEU A 20 5.54 1.35 6.61
N THR A 21 5.50 2.41 7.42
CA THR A 21 5.56 2.28 8.87
C THR A 21 4.37 1.50 9.40
N THR A 22 3.17 1.79 8.87
CA THR A 22 1.95 1.08 9.27
C THR A 22 2.03 -0.40 8.93
N MET A 23 2.50 -0.74 7.73
CA MET A 23 2.64 -2.13 7.31
C MET A 23 3.62 -2.86 8.21
N ARG A 24 4.76 -2.24 8.53
CA ARG A 24 5.76 -2.82 9.40
C ARG A 24 5.23 -3.03 10.81
N ARG A 25 4.53 -2.04 11.35
CA ARG A 25 3.96 -2.14 12.70
C ARG A 25 2.94 -3.25 12.81
N LYS A 26 2.17 -3.49 11.75
CA LYS A 26 1.18 -4.56 11.71
C LYS A 26 1.78 -5.90 11.31
N GLN A 27 3.09 -5.96 11.14
CA GLN A 27 3.85 -7.17 10.85
C GLN A 27 3.52 -7.80 9.49
N PHE A 28 3.16 -6.97 8.52
CA PHE A 28 3.03 -7.45 7.14
C PHE A 28 4.41 -7.61 6.52
N ASP A 29 4.58 -8.68 5.77
CA ASP A 29 5.85 -9.00 5.12
C ASP A 29 5.90 -8.37 3.73
N VAL A 30 6.52 -7.18 3.65
CA VAL A 30 6.62 -6.42 2.40
C VAL A 30 7.76 -6.97 1.56
N LYS A 31 7.45 -7.49 0.37
CA LYS A 31 8.43 -8.06 -0.56
C LYS A 31 8.81 -7.12 -1.68
N GLY A 32 7.96 -6.16 -2.00
CA GLY A 32 8.24 -5.23 -3.07
C GLY A 32 7.51 -3.92 -2.86
N PHE A 33 8.04 -2.89 -3.48
CA PHE A 33 7.49 -1.55 -3.35
C PHE A 33 7.84 -0.76 -4.60
N SER A 34 6.87 -0.07 -5.19
CA SER A 34 7.14 0.82 -6.30
C SER A 34 6.30 2.08 -6.17
N MET A 35 6.79 3.14 -6.78
CA MET A 35 6.20 4.46 -6.68
C MET A 35 6.32 5.15 -8.03
N VAL A 36 5.20 5.70 -8.52
CA VAL A 36 5.17 6.43 -9.78
C VAL A 36 4.43 7.75 -9.55
N SER A 37 5.10 8.86 -9.89
CA SER A 37 4.47 10.17 -9.81
C SER A 37 3.49 10.32 -10.97
N LEU A 38 2.24 10.63 -10.65
CA LEU A 38 1.19 10.83 -11.66
C LEU A 38 1.14 12.28 -12.13
N ASP A 39 1.26 13.20 -11.18
CA ASP A 39 1.30 14.64 -11.45
C ASP A 39 1.98 15.32 -10.26
N ASP A 40 1.83 16.65 -10.16
CA ASP A 40 2.48 17.42 -9.10
C ASP A 40 1.96 17.09 -7.69
N LYS A 41 0.79 16.48 -7.58
CA LYS A 41 0.14 16.25 -6.29
C LYS A 41 -0.07 14.79 -5.97
N ASP A 42 -0.26 13.96 -6.98
CA ASP A 42 -0.67 12.57 -6.79
C ASP A 42 0.43 11.60 -7.16
N THR A 43 0.61 10.59 -6.34
CA THR A 43 1.59 9.52 -6.59
C THR A 43 0.90 8.18 -6.42
N GLU A 44 1.16 7.27 -7.35
CA GLU A 44 0.66 5.91 -7.26
C GLU A 44 1.72 5.01 -6.65
N PHE A 45 1.30 4.21 -5.66
CA PHE A 45 2.16 3.24 -5.00
C PHE A 45 1.64 1.84 -5.23
N LYS A 46 2.57 0.90 -5.33
CA LYS A 46 2.24 -0.53 -5.35
C LYS A 46 3.11 -1.22 -4.31
N ILE A 47 2.48 -1.95 -3.41
CA ILE A 47 3.16 -2.71 -2.37
C ILE A 47 2.84 -4.18 -2.57
N THR A 48 3.88 -5.00 -2.69
CA THR A 48 3.73 -6.44 -2.80
C THR A 48 3.98 -7.07 -1.45
N LEU A 49 3.00 -7.81 -0.96
CA LEU A 49 3.07 -8.48 0.33
C LEU A 49 3.10 -9.99 0.14
N GLU A 50 3.86 -10.66 0.99
CA GLU A 50 3.77 -12.11 1.09
C GLU A 50 2.49 -12.46 1.83
N ASP A 51 1.57 -13.11 1.13
CA ASP A 51 0.28 -13.49 1.70
C ASP A 51 0.35 -14.93 2.18
N LYS A 52 0.69 -15.10 3.44
CA LYS A 52 0.75 -16.43 4.07
C LYS A 52 -0.63 -16.91 4.46
N LYS A 53 -1.55 -15.97 4.69
CA LYS A 53 -2.94 -16.25 5.01
C LYS A 53 -3.79 -15.24 4.25
N GLN A 54 -4.81 -15.71 3.59
CA GLN A 54 -5.66 -14.85 2.78
C GLN A 54 -6.23 -13.66 3.58
N GLU A 55 -6.49 -13.88 4.86
CA GLU A 55 -7.02 -12.84 5.75
C GLU A 55 -6.05 -11.67 5.92
N SER A 56 -4.74 -11.92 5.84
CA SER A 56 -3.73 -10.89 6.04
C SER A 56 -3.81 -9.81 4.96
N PHE A 57 -4.02 -10.24 3.71
CA PHE A 57 -4.09 -9.31 2.60
C PHE A 57 -5.33 -8.40 2.70
N ASP A 58 -6.49 -8.99 3.01
CA ASP A 58 -7.72 -8.23 3.16
C ASP A 58 -7.61 -7.23 4.30
N ARG A 59 -6.95 -7.64 5.39
CA ARG A 59 -6.71 -6.76 6.53
C ARG A 59 -5.80 -5.60 6.14
N ALA A 60 -4.79 -5.86 5.31
CA ALA A 60 -3.89 -4.81 4.83
C ALA A 60 -4.66 -3.77 4.03
N ILE A 61 -5.54 -4.19 3.13
CA ILE A 61 -6.37 -3.28 2.35
C ILE A 61 -7.23 -2.42 3.28
N LEU A 62 -7.84 -3.02 4.29
CA LEU A 62 -8.66 -2.28 5.25
C LEU A 62 -7.85 -1.25 6.02
N GLN A 63 -6.62 -1.59 6.42
CA GLN A 63 -5.75 -0.65 7.11
C GLN A 63 -5.38 0.53 6.20
N MET A 64 -5.10 0.24 4.92
CA MET A 64 -4.77 1.29 3.96
C MET A 64 -5.92 2.27 3.79
N ARG A 65 -7.15 1.78 3.73
CA ARG A 65 -8.34 2.62 3.55
C ARG A 65 -8.59 3.56 4.73
N LYS A 66 -8.02 3.27 5.89
CA LYS A 66 -8.16 4.12 7.07
C LYS A 66 -7.19 5.30 7.08
N LEU A 67 -6.19 5.30 6.21
CA LEU A 67 -5.22 6.38 6.16
C LEU A 67 -5.79 7.56 5.39
N VAL A 68 -5.69 8.76 5.98
CA VAL A 68 -6.35 9.96 5.46
C VAL A 68 -5.84 10.34 4.08
N ASP A 69 -4.55 10.17 3.85
CA ASP A 69 -3.90 10.62 2.61
C ASP A 69 -3.95 9.57 1.49
N VAL A 70 -4.53 8.41 1.77
CA VAL A 70 -4.55 7.27 0.83
C VAL A 70 -5.94 7.11 0.24
N TYR A 71 -6.00 6.92 -1.07
CA TYR A 71 -7.27 6.72 -1.79
C TYR A 71 -7.07 5.76 -2.95
N ASP A 72 -8.17 5.33 -3.55
CA ASP A 72 -8.18 4.37 -4.67
C ASP A 72 -7.42 3.09 -4.35
N VAL A 73 -7.66 2.55 -3.15
CA VAL A 73 -7.01 1.32 -2.72
C VAL A 73 -7.68 0.12 -3.37
N SER A 74 -6.88 -0.69 -4.05
CA SER A 74 -7.38 -1.90 -4.70
C SER A 74 -6.27 -2.92 -4.84
N GLU A 75 -6.64 -4.17 -5.14
CA GLU A 75 -5.65 -5.18 -5.48
C GLU A 75 -5.23 -4.99 -6.93
N ALA A 76 -3.91 -4.90 -7.16
CA ALA A 76 -3.37 -4.85 -8.51
C ALA A 76 -3.27 -6.27 -9.06
N ILE A 77 -3.91 -6.50 -10.20
CA ILE A 77 -3.87 -7.79 -10.89
C ILE A 77 -2.83 -7.69 -11.99
N ASN A 78 -1.82 -8.54 -11.90
CA ASN A 78 -0.76 -8.58 -12.92
C ASN A 78 -1.11 -9.55 -14.03
#